data_e131123d2d433f29fc96a90e4075b0b6
#
_entry.id   e131123d2d433f29fc96a90e4075b0b6
#
_cell.length_a   1.000
_cell.length_b   1.000
_cell.length_c   1.000
_cell.angle_alpha   90.00
_cell.angle_beta   90.00
_cell.angle_gamma   90.00
#
_symmetry.space_group_name_H-M   'P 1'
#
loop_
_entity.id
_entity.type
_entity.pdbx_description
1 polymer ?
#
loop_
_entity_poly.entity_id
_entity_poly.type
_entity_poly.pdbx_seq_one_letter_code
_entity_poly.pdbx_strand_id
1 'polypeptide(L)'
;MKPLSRFSAGALACAALMLTSMQSVVTAEEAQPAAAPQAMAMQTPQELPAQAGERTCYTAIRVDQPCIAMTFDDGPSAVLTPRLLDILKQRNIKATFFVLGQLAQEHPEIIARALAEGHEIANHSWDHKALNKLGEGGLQHELADTSATITKTTGKPVTLMRPPYGATNPRLNKAIEKEYGMKVILWSVDPFDWKRPGPQVITQRILAGTQPGSIILAHDIHPGTIEAMPATFDALLAKGYKFVTVSELLAMESKNPAPMPSASPAAAPAAQKSSKSKKKAA
;
A
#
# COMPACT_ATOMS: atom_id res chain seq x y z
N MET A 1 -19.64 52.77 -34.68
CA MET A 1 -18.65 53.55 -35.49
C MET A 1 -17.34 52.72 -35.52
N LYS A 2 -16.99 52.24 -36.67
CA LYS A 2 -15.68 51.70 -37.06
C LYS A 2 -14.79 52.89 -37.42
N PRO A 3 -13.41 52.79 -37.46
CA PRO A 3 -12.68 52.08 -38.52
C PRO A 3 -11.46 51.29 -37.99
N LEU A 4 -11.03 50.17 -38.55
CA LEU A 4 -10.27 49.79 -39.74
C LEU A 4 -8.98 50.57 -40.02
N SER A 5 -7.84 49.87 -40.00
CA SER A 5 -6.69 49.97 -40.95
C SER A 5 -5.47 49.32 -40.28
N ARG A 6 -4.45 48.71 -40.91
CA ARG A 6 -4.13 48.32 -42.30
C ARG A 6 -2.92 47.40 -42.26
N PHE A 7 -2.86 46.52 -43.22
CA PHE A 7 -1.80 45.72 -43.76
C PHE A 7 -0.37 46.32 -43.77
N SER A 8 0.65 45.48 -43.65
CA SER A 8 1.83 45.56 -44.47
C SER A 8 2.50 44.22 -44.69
N ALA A 9 2.75 43.93 -45.92
CA ALA A 9 3.42 42.75 -46.52
C ALA A 9 4.88 43.10 -46.85
N GLY A 10 5.68 42.08 -47.04
CA GLY A 10 7.04 42.18 -47.68
C GLY A 10 8.03 41.32 -46.91
N ALA A 11 8.91 40.54 -47.44
CA ALA A 11 9.29 40.27 -48.84
C ALA A 11 10.02 38.92 -48.91
N LEU A 12 9.92 38.27 -50.06
CA LEU A 12 10.72 37.12 -50.51
C LEU A 12 12.21 37.48 -50.63
N ALA A 13 13.09 36.50 -50.33
CA ALA A 13 14.39 36.43 -50.96
C ALA A 13 14.80 34.97 -51.19
N CYS A 14 14.90 34.59 -52.46
CA CYS A 14 15.54 33.38 -52.97
C CYS A 14 17.05 33.50 -52.89
N ALA A 15 17.79 32.41 -52.64
CA ALA A 15 19.13 32.12 -53.15
C ALA A 15 19.45 30.63 -52.97
N ALA A 16 19.37 29.87 -53.97
CA ALA A 16 20.37 29.32 -54.88
C ALA A 16 21.27 28.20 -54.37
N LEU A 17 21.10 27.05 -55.03
CA LEU A 17 21.87 25.79 -55.01
C LEU A 17 23.42 26.01 -55.03
N MET A 18 24.10 25.15 -54.28
CA MET A 18 25.39 24.57 -54.70
C MET A 18 25.40 23.07 -54.38
N LEU A 19 25.37 22.25 -55.44
CA LEU A 19 25.73 20.83 -55.39
C LEU A 19 27.24 20.71 -55.27
N THR A 20 27.76 20.01 -54.30
CA THR A 20 29.08 19.39 -54.35
C THR A 20 28.96 17.90 -54.11
N SER A 21 29.21 17.18 -55.20
CA SER A 21 29.35 15.71 -55.19
C SER A 21 30.64 15.32 -54.45
N MET A 22 30.54 14.56 -53.39
CA MET A 22 31.67 13.79 -52.88
C MET A 22 31.36 12.30 -52.98
N GLN A 23 32.16 11.65 -53.80
CA GLN A 23 32.18 10.20 -53.98
C GLN A 23 32.64 9.55 -52.70
N SER A 24 31.80 8.70 -52.12
CA SER A 24 32.19 7.84 -51.00
C SER A 24 32.86 6.59 -51.51
N VAL A 25 34.08 6.39 -51.08
CA VAL A 25 34.85 5.17 -51.27
C VAL A 25 34.21 4.09 -50.37
N VAL A 26 33.71 3.02 -50.97
CA VAL A 26 33.23 1.83 -50.27
C VAL A 26 34.44 0.99 -49.93
N THR A 27 34.84 0.97 -48.65
CA THR A 27 35.72 -0.05 -48.10
C THR A 27 34.85 -1.17 -47.57
N ALA A 28 35.02 -2.36 -48.16
CA ALA A 28 34.41 -3.59 -47.65
C ALA A 28 35.03 -3.94 -46.31
N GLU A 29 34.21 -3.89 -45.25
CA GLU A 29 34.56 -4.42 -43.91
C GLU A 29 34.02 -5.83 -43.79
N GLU A 30 34.91 -6.77 -43.54
CA GLU A 30 34.62 -8.17 -43.37
C GLU A 30 33.66 -8.36 -42.19
N ALA A 31 32.56 -9.04 -42.40
CA ALA A 31 31.59 -9.45 -41.38
C ALA A 31 32.21 -10.47 -40.45
N GLN A 32 32.46 -10.10 -39.20
CA GLN A 32 32.71 -11.02 -38.10
C GLN A 32 31.40 -11.75 -37.71
N PRO A 33 31.43 -13.07 -37.44
CA PRO A 33 30.24 -13.79 -37.04
C PRO A 33 29.75 -13.32 -35.64
N ALA A 34 28.46 -13.06 -35.57
CA ALA A 34 27.77 -12.65 -34.36
C ALA A 34 28.00 -13.67 -33.23
N ALA A 35 28.58 -13.21 -32.14
CA ALA A 35 28.69 -13.97 -30.90
C ALA A 35 27.27 -14.30 -30.36
N ALA A 36 27.04 -15.57 -30.04
CA ALA A 36 25.82 -16.04 -29.41
C ALA A 36 25.53 -15.26 -28.12
N PRO A 37 24.26 -15.00 -27.78
CA PRO A 37 23.92 -14.33 -26.55
C PRO A 37 24.35 -15.19 -25.36
N GLN A 38 25.32 -14.72 -24.60
CA GLN A 38 25.66 -15.29 -23.31
C GLN A 38 24.43 -15.17 -22.41
N ALA A 39 23.94 -16.34 -21.94
CA ALA A 39 22.91 -16.41 -20.91
C ALA A 39 23.39 -15.61 -19.70
N MET A 40 22.70 -14.51 -19.41
CA MET A 40 22.88 -13.81 -18.15
C MET A 40 22.54 -14.80 -17.03
N ALA A 41 23.57 -15.26 -16.34
CA ALA A 41 23.40 -15.98 -15.09
C ALA A 41 22.58 -15.10 -14.16
N MET A 42 21.38 -15.57 -13.80
CA MET A 42 20.58 -14.97 -12.75
C MET A 42 21.44 -14.97 -11.49
N GLN A 43 21.92 -13.80 -11.11
CA GLN A 43 22.53 -13.61 -9.81
C GLN A 43 21.48 -13.96 -8.76
N THR A 44 21.75 -15.01 -7.99
CA THR A 44 21.01 -15.28 -6.75
C THR A 44 20.97 -13.99 -5.94
N PRO A 45 19.81 -13.64 -5.33
CA PRO A 45 19.75 -12.48 -4.46
C PRO A 45 20.80 -12.65 -3.37
N GLN A 46 21.84 -11.84 -3.41
CA GLN A 46 22.83 -11.77 -2.36
C GLN A 46 22.08 -11.30 -1.12
N GLU A 47 21.94 -12.19 -0.12
CA GLU A 47 21.49 -11.81 1.21
C GLU A 47 22.42 -10.71 1.71
N LEU A 48 21.93 -9.48 1.66
CA LEU A 48 22.59 -8.37 2.34
C LEU A 48 22.71 -8.76 3.82
N PRO A 49 23.90 -8.68 4.42
CA PRO A 49 24.03 -8.93 5.85
C PRO A 49 23.06 -7.99 6.56
N ALA A 50 22.24 -8.56 7.44
CA ALA A 50 21.34 -7.81 8.31
C ALA A 50 22.21 -6.91 9.22
N GLN A 51 22.60 -5.75 8.72
CA GLN A 51 23.01 -4.66 9.58
C GLN A 51 21.80 -4.36 10.46
N ALA A 52 21.97 -4.47 11.75
CA ALA A 52 20.99 -4.07 12.77
C ALA A 52 20.82 -2.54 12.72
N GLY A 53 20.34 -2.05 11.59
CA GLY A 53 19.88 -0.68 11.42
C GLY A 53 18.57 -0.53 12.19
N GLU A 54 18.44 0.58 12.87
CA GLU A 54 17.22 0.99 13.56
C GLU A 54 16.00 0.78 12.63
N ARG A 55 15.04 -0.02 13.11
CA ARG A 55 13.83 -0.32 12.33
C ARG A 55 12.99 0.95 12.14
N THR A 56 12.77 1.35 10.92
CA THR A 56 12.02 2.56 10.58
C THR A 56 10.56 2.31 10.18
N CYS A 57 10.17 1.03 9.98
CA CYS A 57 8.79 0.62 9.76
C CYS A 57 8.58 -0.84 10.18
N TYR A 58 7.32 -1.23 10.34
CA TYR A 58 6.92 -2.55 10.82
C TYR A 58 5.97 -3.20 9.81
N THR A 59 6.34 -4.36 9.28
CA THR A 59 5.51 -5.16 8.36
C THR A 59 4.88 -6.37 9.06
N ALA A 60 5.59 -6.91 10.03
CA ALA A 60 5.20 -8.00 10.92
C ALA A 60 6.02 -7.89 12.21
N ILE A 61 5.56 -8.56 13.27
CA ILE A 61 6.22 -8.58 14.57
C ILE A 61 6.58 -10.03 14.92
N ARG A 62 7.78 -10.25 15.44
CA ARG A 62 8.15 -11.57 15.95
C ARG A 62 7.49 -11.79 17.30
N VAL A 63 6.66 -12.81 17.39
CA VAL A 63 5.94 -13.15 18.62
C VAL A 63 6.04 -14.64 18.92
N ASP A 64 6.03 -14.99 20.20
CA ASP A 64 6.10 -16.38 20.65
C ASP A 64 4.71 -17.05 20.74
N GLN A 65 3.64 -16.28 20.56
CA GLN A 65 2.27 -16.75 20.59
C GLN A 65 1.60 -16.52 19.22
N PRO A 66 0.53 -17.27 18.89
CA PRO A 66 -0.19 -17.11 17.62
C PRO A 66 -1.07 -15.84 17.62
N CYS A 67 -0.46 -14.68 17.93
CA CYS A 67 -1.10 -13.38 17.88
C CYS A 67 -0.94 -12.75 16.50
N ILE A 68 -1.99 -12.08 16.00
CA ILE A 68 -2.04 -11.38 14.72
C ILE A 68 -2.77 -10.06 14.88
N ALA A 69 -2.46 -9.06 14.05
CA ALA A 69 -3.21 -7.82 13.96
C ALA A 69 -4.00 -7.76 12.66
N MET A 70 -5.33 -7.70 12.76
CA MET A 70 -6.19 -7.36 11.64
C MET A 70 -6.31 -5.85 11.54
N THR A 71 -6.08 -5.28 10.36
CA THR A 71 -6.10 -3.83 10.15
C THR A 71 -6.98 -3.44 8.97
N PHE A 72 -7.62 -2.27 9.08
CA PHE A 72 -8.52 -1.74 8.07
C PHE A 72 -8.13 -0.30 7.75
N ASP A 73 -7.97 -0.01 6.45
CA ASP A 73 -7.57 1.28 5.91
C ASP A 73 -8.74 2.00 5.22
N ASP A 74 -8.56 3.29 4.97
CA ASP A 74 -9.41 4.18 4.18
C ASP A 74 -10.74 4.61 4.82
N GLY A 75 -11.15 4.03 5.92
CA GLY A 75 -12.39 4.38 6.64
C GLY A 75 -12.29 5.67 7.49
N PRO A 76 -13.36 5.96 8.22
CA PRO A 76 -14.58 5.18 8.34
C PRO A 76 -15.56 5.37 7.18
N SER A 77 -16.19 4.30 6.73
CA SER A 77 -17.36 4.35 5.87
C SER A 77 -18.62 4.45 6.74
N ALA A 78 -19.52 5.40 6.44
CA ALA A 78 -20.77 5.58 7.17
C ALA A 78 -21.64 4.32 7.25
N VAL A 79 -21.55 3.43 6.24
CA VAL A 79 -22.39 2.24 6.12
C VAL A 79 -21.62 0.96 6.45
N LEU A 80 -20.40 0.83 5.96
CA LEU A 80 -19.66 -0.44 6.02
C LEU A 80 -18.89 -0.61 7.32
N THR A 81 -18.26 0.45 7.84
CA THR A 81 -17.52 0.37 9.10
C THR A 81 -18.42 -0.03 10.29
N PRO A 82 -19.64 0.50 10.48
CA PRO A 82 -20.54 0.01 11.53
C PRO A 82 -20.90 -1.48 11.41
N ARG A 83 -21.09 -1.98 10.18
CA ARG A 83 -21.34 -3.43 9.94
C ARG A 83 -20.13 -4.28 10.31
N LEU A 84 -18.91 -3.79 9.99
CA LEU A 84 -17.67 -4.45 10.38
C LEU A 84 -17.51 -4.50 11.91
N LEU A 85 -17.80 -3.40 12.60
CA LEU A 85 -17.76 -3.35 14.06
C LEU A 85 -18.72 -4.37 14.70
N ASP A 86 -19.93 -4.55 14.14
CA ASP A 86 -20.86 -5.58 14.58
C ASP A 86 -20.29 -7.00 14.43
N ILE A 87 -19.62 -7.29 13.29
CA ILE A 87 -18.97 -8.58 13.01
C ILE A 87 -17.83 -8.86 14.00
N LEU A 88 -16.99 -7.85 14.27
CA LEU A 88 -15.87 -7.92 15.21
C LEU A 88 -16.37 -8.15 16.64
N LYS A 89 -17.40 -7.39 17.05
CA LYS A 89 -18.02 -7.49 18.37
C LYS A 89 -18.60 -8.87 18.66
N GLN A 90 -19.32 -9.45 17.68
CA GLN A 90 -19.91 -10.80 17.79
C GLN A 90 -18.85 -11.88 18.07
N ARG A 91 -17.60 -11.65 17.68
CA ARG A 91 -16.47 -12.59 17.83
C ARG A 91 -15.47 -12.17 18.91
N ASN A 92 -15.75 -11.09 19.62
CA ASN A 92 -14.83 -10.48 20.58
C ASN A 92 -13.42 -10.23 20.01
N ILE A 93 -13.35 -9.79 18.76
CA ILE A 93 -12.10 -9.50 18.04
C ILE A 93 -11.77 -8.02 18.16
N LYS A 94 -10.49 -7.71 18.46
CA LYS A 94 -9.94 -6.36 18.37
C LYS A 94 -9.22 -6.17 17.04
N ALA A 95 -9.25 -4.95 16.51
CA ALA A 95 -8.60 -4.56 15.25
C ALA A 95 -8.02 -3.16 15.37
N THR A 96 -7.18 -2.77 14.40
CA THR A 96 -6.67 -1.42 14.26
C THR A 96 -7.21 -0.81 12.98
N PHE A 97 -7.77 0.40 13.08
CA PHE A 97 -8.32 1.16 11.96
C PHE A 97 -7.39 2.32 11.63
N PHE A 98 -6.80 2.33 10.44
CA PHE A 98 -6.03 3.43 9.89
C PHE A 98 -7.00 4.32 9.11
N VAL A 99 -7.40 5.43 9.73
CA VAL A 99 -8.49 6.26 9.23
C VAL A 99 -8.02 7.50 8.50
N LEU A 100 -8.76 7.92 7.49
CA LEU A 100 -8.56 9.21 6.82
C LEU A 100 -9.09 10.34 7.70
N GLY A 101 -8.31 11.42 7.82
CA GLY A 101 -8.65 12.56 8.68
C GLY A 101 -9.98 13.21 8.32
N GLN A 102 -10.23 13.42 7.02
CA GLN A 102 -11.49 13.98 6.55
C GLN A 102 -12.70 13.11 6.94
N LEU A 103 -12.61 11.77 6.80
CA LEU A 103 -13.71 10.87 7.16
C LEU A 103 -13.88 10.71 8.67
N ALA A 104 -12.78 10.77 9.43
CA ALA A 104 -12.84 10.83 10.89
C ALA A 104 -13.51 12.10 11.40
N GLN A 105 -13.34 13.23 10.68
CA GLN A 105 -14.04 14.48 10.97
C GLN A 105 -15.53 14.42 10.61
N GLU A 106 -15.87 13.76 9.52
CA GLU A 106 -17.25 13.60 9.06
C GLU A 106 -18.05 12.60 9.92
N HIS A 107 -17.39 11.58 10.47
CA HIS A 107 -18.03 10.47 11.20
C HIS A 107 -17.37 10.22 12.57
N PRO A 108 -17.28 11.22 13.46
CA PRO A 108 -16.63 11.06 14.76
C PRO A 108 -17.34 10.02 15.66
N GLU A 109 -18.64 9.80 15.47
CA GLU A 109 -19.43 8.81 16.21
C GLU A 109 -18.97 7.37 15.92
N ILE A 110 -18.53 7.08 14.70
CA ILE A 110 -18.00 5.76 14.32
C ILE A 110 -16.62 5.54 14.98
N ILE A 111 -15.78 6.56 14.99
CA ILE A 111 -14.48 6.53 15.69
C ILE A 111 -14.67 6.32 17.19
N ALA A 112 -15.59 7.06 17.81
CA ALA A 112 -15.91 6.92 19.23
C ALA A 112 -16.44 5.51 19.54
N ARG A 113 -17.32 4.95 18.69
CA ARG A 113 -17.82 3.57 18.81
C ARG A 113 -16.69 2.55 18.71
N ALA A 114 -15.83 2.64 17.70
CA ALA A 114 -14.71 1.73 17.50
C ALA A 114 -13.78 1.72 18.74
N LEU A 115 -13.47 2.91 19.27
CA LEU A 115 -12.67 3.04 20.49
C LEU A 115 -13.37 2.41 21.71
N ALA A 116 -14.66 2.68 21.90
CA ALA A 116 -15.45 2.14 23.02
C ALA A 116 -15.55 0.61 22.98
N GLU A 117 -15.54 0.01 21.78
CA GLU A 117 -15.51 -1.44 21.58
C GLU A 117 -14.10 -2.02 21.70
N GLY A 118 -13.06 -1.19 22.00
CA GLY A 118 -11.69 -1.59 22.30
C GLY A 118 -10.80 -1.75 21.08
N HIS A 119 -11.19 -1.19 19.95
CA HIS A 119 -10.34 -1.11 18.76
C HIS A 119 -9.32 0.04 18.88
N GLU A 120 -8.25 -0.05 18.11
CA GLU A 120 -7.25 1.00 18.00
C GLU A 120 -7.53 1.87 16.77
N ILE A 121 -7.37 3.20 16.92
CA ILE A 121 -7.50 4.15 15.82
C ILE A 121 -6.12 4.75 15.53
N ALA A 122 -5.73 4.72 14.27
CA ALA A 122 -4.44 5.16 13.77
C ALA A 122 -4.59 6.09 12.57
N ASN A 123 -3.51 6.78 12.20
CA ASN A 123 -3.49 7.78 11.14
C ASN A 123 -3.28 7.13 9.76
N HIS A 124 -4.11 7.50 8.77
CA HIS A 124 -3.92 7.13 7.36
C HIS A 124 -3.83 8.35 6.42
N SER A 125 -3.28 9.46 6.91
CA SER A 125 -3.29 10.76 6.24
C SER A 125 -4.66 11.45 6.23
N TRP A 126 -4.73 12.67 5.68
CA TRP A 126 -5.97 13.43 5.66
C TRP A 126 -6.92 12.98 4.53
N ASP A 127 -6.40 12.91 3.30
CA ASP A 127 -7.18 12.63 2.09
C ASP A 127 -6.50 11.61 1.15
N HIS A 128 -5.70 10.71 1.72
CA HIS A 128 -5.02 9.60 1.03
C HIS A 128 -3.95 10.03 0.01
N LYS A 129 -3.25 11.16 0.25
CA LYS A 129 -2.12 11.58 -0.59
C LYS A 129 -0.85 10.76 -0.34
N ALA A 130 -0.07 10.54 -1.40
CA ALA A 130 1.23 9.88 -1.31
C ALA A 130 2.24 10.80 -0.59
N LEU A 131 2.50 10.52 0.70
CA LEU A 131 3.30 11.36 1.59
C LEU A 131 4.73 11.60 1.09
N ASN A 132 5.33 10.64 0.43
CA ASN A 132 6.68 10.73 -0.13
C ASN A 132 6.82 11.72 -1.30
N LYS A 133 5.72 12.31 -1.76
CA LYS A 133 5.67 13.33 -2.82
C LYS A 133 5.38 14.73 -2.27
N LEU A 134 5.14 14.86 -0.97
CA LEU A 134 4.76 16.12 -0.34
C LEU A 134 5.97 16.84 0.25
N GLY A 135 5.89 18.18 0.28
CA GLY A 135 6.75 19.02 1.08
C GLY A 135 6.28 19.12 2.53
N GLU A 136 7.04 19.83 3.37
CA GLU A 136 6.81 19.93 4.80
C GLU A 136 5.39 20.38 5.17
N GLY A 137 4.87 21.46 4.55
CA GLY A 137 3.50 21.93 4.80
C GLY A 137 2.43 20.92 4.43
N GLY A 138 2.64 20.14 3.38
CA GLY A 138 1.73 19.05 3.01
C GLY A 138 1.77 17.92 4.03
N LEU A 139 2.95 17.54 4.52
CA LEU A 139 3.10 16.54 5.58
C LEU A 139 2.43 16.99 6.88
N GLN A 140 2.57 18.25 7.26
CA GLN A 140 1.89 18.82 8.42
C GLN A 140 0.38 18.61 8.34
N HIS A 141 -0.25 18.97 7.23
CA HIS A 141 -1.68 18.78 7.03
C HIS A 141 -2.09 17.29 7.08
N GLU A 142 -1.40 16.44 6.33
CA GLU A 142 -1.75 15.02 6.24
C GLU A 142 -1.56 14.26 7.58
N LEU A 143 -0.60 14.66 8.39
CA LEU A 143 -0.24 13.92 9.61
C LEU A 143 -0.76 14.60 10.89
N ALA A 144 -0.47 15.89 11.08
CA ALA A 144 -0.82 16.57 12.33
C ALA A 144 -2.33 16.86 12.42
N ASP A 145 -2.96 17.36 11.34
CA ASP A 145 -4.39 17.69 11.37
C ASP A 145 -5.23 16.40 11.51
N THR A 146 -4.82 15.30 10.85
CA THR A 146 -5.44 13.98 11.03
C THR A 146 -5.31 13.50 12.48
N SER A 147 -4.10 13.57 13.04
CA SER A 147 -3.87 13.15 14.44
C SER A 147 -4.65 14.02 15.41
N ALA A 148 -4.73 15.35 15.18
CA ALA A 148 -5.52 16.24 16.01
C ALA A 148 -7.03 15.91 15.96
N THR A 149 -7.55 15.59 14.77
CA THR A 149 -8.94 15.19 14.55
C THR A 149 -9.27 13.89 15.30
N ILE A 150 -8.42 12.88 15.17
CA ILE A 150 -8.56 11.60 15.89
C ILE A 150 -8.48 11.84 17.40
N THR A 151 -7.48 12.59 17.87
CA THR A 151 -7.29 12.87 19.30
C THR A 151 -8.47 13.64 19.90
N LYS A 152 -9.06 14.56 19.16
CA LYS A 152 -10.27 15.31 19.60
C LYS A 152 -11.42 14.37 19.91
N THR A 153 -11.60 13.31 19.12
CA THR A 153 -12.69 12.34 19.31
C THR A 153 -12.34 11.27 20.35
N THR A 154 -11.09 10.81 20.35
CA THR A 154 -10.67 9.66 21.18
C THR A 154 -10.16 10.04 22.57
N GLY A 155 -9.71 11.29 22.76
CA GLY A 155 -9.00 11.74 23.95
C GLY A 155 -7.60 11.13 24.11
N LYS A 156 -7.09 10.41 23.11
CA LYS A 156 -5.81 9.68 23.15
C LYS A 156 -4.88 10.17 22.04
N PRO A 157 -3.56 10.26 22.29
CA PRO A 157 -2.59 10.58 21.23
C PRO A 157 -2.55 9.45 20.20
N VAL A 158 -2.34 9.83 18.93
CA VAL A 158 -2.12 8.89 17.84
C VAL A 158 -0.63 8.53 17.78
N THR A 159 -0.31 7.25 17.88
CA THR A 159 1.08 6.76 17.93
C THR A 159 1.47 5.90 16.74
N LEU A 160 0.51 5.57 15.89
CA LEU A 160 0.71 4.75 14.69
C LEU A 160 0.19 5.47 13.46
N MET A 161 0.90 5.26 12.34
CA MET A 161 0.42 5.69 11.04
C MET A 161 0.74 4.65 9.97
N ARG A 162 -0.09 4.60 8.94
CA ARG A 162 0.19 3.85 7.71
C ARG A 162 0.19 4.82 6.54
N PRO A 163 1.31 4.90 5.77
CA PRO A 163 1.34 5.79 4.61
C PRO A 163 0.45 5.23 3.49
N PRO A 164 -0.35 6.08 2.83
CA PRO A 164 -1.12 5.70 1.66
C PRO A 164 -0.29 4.95 0.63
N TYR A 165 -0.86 3.89 0.04
CA TYR A 165 -0.19 3.01 -0.94
C TYR A 165 1.04 2.26 -0.39
N GLY A 166 1.33 2.31 0.91
CA GLY A 166 2.61 1.87 1.47
C GLY A 166 3.80 2.70 0.95
N ALA A 167 3.54 3.86 0.36
CA ALA A 167 4.54 4.69 -0.31
C ALA A 167 5.38 5.47 0.70
N THR A 168 6.49 4.85 1.11
CA THR A 168 7.38 5.41 2.12
C THR A 168 8.86 5.13 1.80
N ASN A 169 9.75 5.68 2.61
CA ASN A 169 11.19 5.44 2.59
C ASN A 169 11.79 5.70 3.99
N PRO A 170 13.01 5.22 4.30
CA PRO A 170 13.60 5.35 5.63
C PRO A 170 13.74 6.79 6.13
N ARG A 171 13.99 7.76 5.25
CA ARG A 171 14.09 9.18 5.61
C ARG A 171 12.74 9.72 6.07
N LEU A 172 11.68 9.45 5.31
CA LEU A 172 10.32 9.85 5.66
C LEU A 172 9.87 9.19 6.97
N ASN A 173 10.13 7.89 7.14
CA ASN A 173 9.75 7.16 8.35
C ASN A 173 10.41 7.76 9.61
N LYS A 174 11.70 8.08 9.53
CA LYS A 174 12.42 8.75 10.64
C LYS A 174 11.88 10.14 10.93
N ALA A 175 11.50 10.90 9.90
CA ALA A 175 10.88 12.21 10.09
C ALA A 175 9.50 12.06 10.77
N ILE A 176 8.67 11.11 10.33
CA ILE A 176 7.36 10.83 10.93
C ILE A 176 7.51 10.47 12.42
N GLU A 177 8.45 9.57 12.75
CA GLU A 177 8.68 9.17 14.13
C GLU A 177 9.19 10.34 14.99
N LYS A 178 10.17 11.09 14.49
CA LYS A 178 10.82 12.17 15.23
C LYS A 178 9.92 13.40 15.41
N GLU A 179 9.19 13.81 14.38
CA GLU A 179 8.45 15.06 14.34
C GLU A 179 6.99 14.90 14.78
N TYR A 180 6.40 13.74 14.51
CA TYR A 180 4.98 13.47 14.80
C TYR A 180 4.78 12.36 15.86
N GLY A 181 5.85 11.72 16.34
CA GLY A 181 5.77 10.69 17.39
C GLY A 181 5.07 9.39 16.97
N MET A 182 4.93 9.14 15.67
CA MET A 182 4.20 7.98 15.14
C MET A 182 5.14 6.94 14.55
N LYS A 183 4.88 5.65 14.84
CA LYS A 183 5.53 4.52 14.17
C LYS A 183 4.85 4.25 12.83
N VAL A 184 5.67 3.96 11.81
CA VAL A 184 5.17 3.61 10.46
C VAL A 184 4.87 2.13 10.39
N ILE A 185 3.62 1.79 10.11
CA ILE A 185 3.10 0.42 10.03
C ILE A 185 2.75 0.10 8.58
N LEU A 186 3.35 -0.96 8.06
CA LEU A 186 2.98 -1.58 6.79
C LEU A 186 2.23 -2.90 7.07
N TRP A 187 2.36 -3.90 6.19
CA TRP A 187 1.69 -5.19 6.32
C TRP A 187 2.54 -6.33 5.79
N SER A 188 2.27 -7.54 6.23
CA SER A 188 2.84 -8.78 5.70
C SER A 188 1.84 -9.60 4.90
N VAL A 189 0.54 -9.30 5.01
CA VAL A 189 -0.54 -9.99 4.29
C VAL A 189 -1.39 -8.96 3.56
N ASP A 190 -1.41 -9.03 2.21
CA ASP A 190 -2.27 -8.24 1.34
C ASP A 190 -3.21 -9.16 0.57
N PRO A 191 -4.51 -9.18 0.88
CA PRO A 191 -5.49 -9.98 0.14
C PRO A 191 -5.86 -9.37 -1.22
N PHE A 192 -5.37 -8.17 -1.53
CA PHE A 192 -5.76 -7.37 -2.71
C PHE A 192 -7.29 -7.18 -2.81
N ASP A 193 -7.95 -6.93 -1.67
CA ASP A 193 -9.40 -6.72 -1.58
C ASP A 193 -9.84 -5.47 -2.36
N TRP A 194 -8.99 -4.45 -2.43
CA TRP A 194 -9.15 -3.25 -3.25
C TRP A 194 -9.28 -3.55 -4.75
N LYS A 195 -8.84 -4.73 -5.23
CA LYS A 195 -9.09 -5.22 -6.60
C LYS A 195 -10.46 -5.88 -6.77
N ARG A 196 -11.25 -5.97 -5.69
CA ARG A 196 -12.61 -6.56 -5.65
C ARG A 196 -12.69 -7.98 -6.22
N PRO A 197 -11.80 -8.91 -5.79
CA PRO A 197 -11.76 -10.27 -6.34
C PRO A 197 -12.91 -11.17 -5.86
N GLY A 198 -13.76 -10.69 -4.97
CA GLY A 198 -14.82 -11.42 -4.31
C GLY A 198 -14.43 -11.97 -2.93
N PRO A 199 -15.45 -12.18 -2.04
CA PRO A 199 -15.23 -12.51 -0.63
C PRO A 199 -14.42 -13.80 -0.42
N GLN A 200 -14.69 -14.84 -1.17
CA GLN A 200 -13.97 -16.13 -1.05
C GLN A 200 -12.47 -16.00 -1.34
N VAL A 201 -12.10 -15.22 -2.37
CA VAL A 201 -10.70 -15.00 -2.74
C VAL A 201 -9.98 -14.18 -1.68
N ILE A 202 -10.65 -13.17 -1.10
CA ILE A 202 -10.13 -12.38 0.02
C ILE A 202 -9.82 -13.30 1.20
N THR A 203 -10.80 -14.11 1.63
CA THR A 203 -10.63 -15.08 2.71
C THR A 203 -9.47 -16.03 2.45
N GLN A 204 -9.42 -16.65 1.26
CA GLN A 204 -8.34 -17.58 0.90
C GLN A 204 -6.96 -16.96 1.00
N ARG A 205 -6.79 -15.72 0.49
CA ARG A 205 -5.50 -15.02 0.51
C ARG A 205 -5.06 -14.64 1.92
N ILE A 206 -5.99 -14.18 2.76
CA ILE A 206 -5.70 -13.90 4.16
C ILE A 206 -5.26 -15.19 4.86
N LEU A 207 -6.02 -16.28 4.74
CA LEU A 207 -5.71 -17.55 5.39
C LEU A 207 -4.39 -18.17 4.93
N ALA A 208 -4.02 -17.99 3.66
CA ALA A 208 -2.77 -18.51 3.08
C ALA A 208 -1.54 -17.71 3.54
N GLY A 209 -1.68 -16.38 3.74
CA GLY A 209 -0.56 -15.51 4.10
C GLY A 209 -0.36 -15.33 5.61
N THR A 210 -1.36 -15.67 6.42
CA THR A 210 -1.31 -15.38 7.86
C THR A 210 -0.40 -16.34 8.62
N GLN A 211 0.50 -15.74 9.42
CA GLN A 211 1.40 -16.42 10.36
C GLN A 211 1.41 -15.65 11.70
N PRO A 212 1.91 -16.25 12.79
CA PRO A 212 2.10 -15.52 14.04
C PRO A 212 2.88 -14.22 13.81
N GLY A 213 2.38 -13.13 14.36
CA GLY A 213 2.94 -11.80 14.21
C GLY A 213 2.56 -11.06 12.91
N SER A 214 1.72 -11.64 12.06
CA SER A 214 1.26 -10.97 10.84
C SER A 214 0.45 -9.71 11.15
N ILE A 215 0.71 -8.66 10.37
CA ILE A 215 -0.13 -7.48 10.23
C ILE A 215 -0.87 -7.64 8.89
N ILE A 216 -2.20 -7.75 8.95
CA ILE A 216 -3.05 -8.08 7.80
C ILE A 216 -3.73 -6.80 7.32
N LEU A 217 -3.53 -6.44 6.05
CA LEU A 217 -4.20 -5.33 5.39
C LEU A 217 -5.59 -5.74 4.91
N ALA A 218 -6.57 -4.86 5.07
CA ALA A 218 -7.85 -4.87 4.39
C ALA A 218 -8.40 -3.43 4.35
N HIS A 219 -9.56 -3.23 3.69
CA HIS A 219 -10.17 -1.90 3.57
C HIS A 219 -11.64 -2.00 3.95
N ASP A 220 -12.10 -1.18 4.92
CA ASP A 220 -13.48 -1.21 5.42
C ASP A 220 -14.48 -0.42 4.57
N ILE A 221 -14.02 0.06 3.42
CA ILE A 221 -14.80 0.78 2.41
C ILE A 221 -15.29 -0.12 1.26
N HIS A 222 -14.99 -1.41 1.28
CA HIS A 222 -15.37 -2.36 0.22
C HIS A 222 -16.38 -3.39 0.71
N PRO A 223 -17.59 -3.51 0.10
CA PRO A 223 -18.62 -4.49 0.52
C PRO A 223 -18.09 -5.92 0.54
N GLY A 224 -17.32 -6.34 -0.48
CA GLY A 224 -16.76 -7.69 -0.57
C GLY A 224 -15.76 -8.02 0.55
N THR A 225 -15.07 -7.01 1.09
CA THR A 225 -14.22 -7.16 2.27
C THR A 225 -15.09 -7.47 3.49
N ILE A 226 -16.13 -6.67 3.72
CA ILE A 226 -17.04 -6.88 4.85
C ILE A 226 -17.71 -8.26 4.79
N GLU A 227 -18.13 -8.70 3.60
CA GLU A 227 -18.71 -10.01 3.37
C GLU A 227 -17.72 -11.18 3.62
N ALA A 228 -16.43 -10.95 3.40
CA ALA A 228 -15.38 -11.95 3.64
C ALA A 228 -15.07 -12.14 5.15
N MET A 229 -15.24 -11.09 5.96
CA MET A 229 -14.74 -11.08 7.34
C MET A 229 -15.32 -12.16 8.25
N PRO A 230 -16.63 -12.50 8.26
CA PRO A 230 -17.14 -13.56 9.11
C PRO A 230 -16.41 -14.89 8.92
N ALA A 231 -16.33 -15.39 7.70
CA ALA A 231 -15.66 -16.66 7.38
C ALA A 231 -14.13 -16.59 7.65
N THR A 232 -13.51 -15.45 7.37
CA THR A 232 -12.08 -15.22 7.62
C THR A 232 -11.77 -15.29 9.10
N PHE A 233 -12.53 -14.58 9.93
CA PHE A 233 -12.33 -14.57 11.39
C PHE A 233 -12.58 -15.92 12.01
N ASP A 234 -13.68 -16.59 11.65
CA ASP A 234 -14.02 -17.91 12.18
C ASP A 234 -12.93 -18.93 11.84
N ALA A 235 -12.39 -18.90 10.61
CA ALA A 235 -11.32 -19.80 10.21
C ALA A 235 -9.97 -19.50 10.92
N LEU A 236 -9.63 -18.23 11.16
CA LEU A 236 -8.41 -17.86 11.89
C LEU A 236 -8.52 -18.22 13.37
N LEU A 237 -9.68 -17.98 14.00
CA LEU A 237 -9.96 -18.40 15.38
C LEU A 237 -9.88 -19.93 15.54
N ALA A 238 -10.44 -20.68 14.57
CA ALA A 238 -10.36 -22.15 14.54
C ALA A 238 -8.93 -22.67 14.42
N LYS A 239 -8.03 -21.90 13.77
CA LYS A 239 -6.60 -22.20 13.72
C LYS A 239 -5.84 -21.79 14.99
N GLY A 240 -6.52 -21.24 16.00
CA GLY A 240 -5.93 -20.84 17.28
C GLY A 240 -5.29 -19.44 17.29
N TYR A 241 -5.47 -18.63 16.25
CA TYR A 241 -4.99 -17.26 16.25
C TYR A 241 -5.75 -16.38 17.23
N LYS A 242 -5.02 -15.47 17.89
CA LYS A 242 -5.57 -14.43 18.76
C LYS A 242 -5.43 -13.09 18.07
N PHE A 243 -6.52 -12.34 17.99
CA PHE A 243 -6.54 -11.01 17.40
C PHE A 243 -6.21 -9.96 18.48
N VAL A 244 -5.22 -9.14 18.18
CA VAL A 244 -4.77 -8.02 19.02
C VAL A 244 -4.66 -6.76 18.17
N THR A 245 -4.62 -5.59 18.81
CA THR A 245 -4.29 -4.33 18.11
C THR A 245 -2.84 -4.32 17.68
N VAL A 246 -2.47 -3.41 16.77
CA VAL A 246 -1.07 -3.28 16.34
C VAL A 246 -0.18 -2.87 17.51
N SER A 247 -0.63 -1.94 18.37
CA SER A 247 0.13 -1.55 19.55
C SER A 247 0.35 -2.70 20.54
N GLU A 248 -0.67 -3.54 20.76
CA GLU A 248 -0.54 -4.75 21.57
C GLU A 248 0.44 -5.73 20.93
N LEU A 249 0.37 -5.93 19.61
CA LEU A 249 1.29 -6.80 18.88
C LEU A 249 2.75 -6.31 18.96
N LEU A 250 2.98 -5.00 18.82
CA LEU A 250 4.29 -4.38 19.01
C LEU A 250 4.85 -4.59 20.43
N ALA A 251 3.99 -4.52 21.44
CA ALA A 251 4.39 -4.75 22.83
C ALA A 251 4.75 -6.23 23.12
N MET A 252 4.31 -7.16 22.28
CA MET A 252 4.63 -8.59 22.36
C MET A 252 5.91 -8.99 21.63
N GLU A 253 6.66 -8.03 21.08
CA GLU A 253 7.85 -8.34 20.30
C GLU A 253 8.88 -9.15 21.09
N SER A 254 9.14 -10.39 20.61
CA SER A 254 10.08 -11.30 21.26
C SER A 254 11.51 -10.76 21.17
N LYS A 255 12.21 -10.75 22.31
CA LYS A 255 13.63 -10.35 22.41
C LYS A 255 14.59 -11.42 21.91
N ASN A 256 14.10 -12.66 21.69
CA ASN A 256 14.89 -13.82 21.29
C ASN A 256 14.55 -14.20 19.84
N PRO A 257 15.37 -13.85 18.84
CA PRO A 257 14.98 -14.03 17.45
C PRO A 257 15.12 -15.49 17.00
N ALA A 258 14.04 -16.26 17.02
CA ALA A 258 13.95 -17.40 16.09
C ALA A 258 13.91 -16.86 14.65
N PRO A 259 14.56 -17.54 13.66
CA PRO A 259 14.55 -17.07 12.28
C PRO A 259 13.10 -17.00 11.76
N MET A 260 12.70 -15.85 11.22
CA MET A 260 11.44 -15.71 10.51
C MET A 260 11.48 -16.62 9.28
N PRO A 261 10.43 -17.42 9.00
CA PRO A 261 10.31 -18.05 7.70
C PRO A 261 10.29 -16.94 6.65
N SER A 262 11.15 -17.06 5.63
CA SER A 262 11.23 -16.07 4.56
C SER A 262 9.85 -15.93 3.91
N ALA A 263 9.29 -14.72 3.92
CA ALA A 263 8.12 -14.41 3.17
C ALA A 263 8.47 -14.52 1.68
N SER A 264 8.08 -15.63 1.07
CA SER A 264 8.14 -15.77 -0.38
C SER A 264 7.16 -14.73 -0.96
N PRO A 265 7.58 -13.82 -1.85
CA PRO A 265 6.64 -12.91 -2.48
C PRO A 265 5.60 -13.75 -3.23
N ALA A 266 4.33 -13.58 -2.88
CA ALA A 266 3.24 -14.24 -3.57
C ALA A 266 3.32 -13.89 -5.06
N ALA A 267 3.64 -14.87 -5.89
CA ALA A 267 3.73 -14.72 -7.33
C ALA A 267 2.38 -14.21 -7.86
N ALA A 268 2.41 -13.10 -8.56
CA ALA A 268 1.24 -12.60 -9.27
C ALA A 268 0.71 -13.71 -10.18
N PRO A 269 -0.61 -13.98 -10.22
CA PRO A 269 -1.16 -15.00 -11.11
C PRO A 269 -0.90 -14.60 -12.56
N ALA A 270 -0.25 -15.48 -13.31
CA ALA A 270 0.00 -15.32 -14.73
C ALA A 270 -1.32 -15.03 -15.48
N ALA A 271 -1.32 -14.01 -16.31
CA ALA A 271 -2.45 -13.66 -17.15
C ALA A 271 -2.78 -14.84 -18.08
N GLN A 272 -3.93 -15.47 -17.89
CA GLN A 272 -4.45 -16.44 -18.83
C GLN A 272 -4.81 -15.74 -20.14
N LYS A 273 -4.05 -16.03 -21.20
CA LYS A 273 -4.36 -15.63 -22.57
C LYS A 273 -5.67 -16.32 -22.98
N SER A 274 -6.74 -15.55 -23.16
CA SER A 274 -8.00 -16.05 -23.73
C SER A 274 -7.77 -16.47 -25.18
N SER A 275 -7.84 -17.77 -25.47
CA SER A 275 -7.86 -18.28 -26.84
C SER A 275 -9.23 -17.99 -27.45
N LYS A 276 -9.29 -17.01 -28.35
CA LYS A 276 -10.46 -16.82 -29.22
C LYS A 276 -10.53 -17.97 -30.21
N SER A 277 -11.44 -18.92 -29.97
CA SER A 277 -11.80 -19.92 -31.00
C SER A 277 -12.60 -19.20 -32.11
N LYS A 278 -12.01 -19.18 -33.30
CA LYS A 278 -12.74 -18.80 -34.52
C LYS A 278 -13.72 -19.92 -34.87
N LYS A 279 -15.00 -19.70 -34.65
CA LYS A 279 -16.07 -20.51 -35.25
C LYS A 279 -16.16 -20.18 -36.73
N LYS A 280 -15.78 -21.12 -37.59
CA LYS A 280 -15.95 -21.07 -39.04
C LYS A 280 -17.40 -21.48 -39.35
N ALA A 281 -18.14 -20.58 -39.97
CA ALA A 281 -19.47 -20.91 -40.50
C ALA A 281 -19.29 -21.68 -41.81
N ALA A 282 -20.05 -22.78 -41.95
CA ALA A 282 -20.43 -23.41 -43.20
C ALA A 282 -21.95 -23.34 -43.27
#